data_6752fa949704ea70e335ca6dea5e7731
#
_entry.id   6752fa949704ea70e335ca6dea5e7731
#
_cell.length_a   1.000
_cell.length_b   1.000
_cell.length_c   1.000
_cell.angle_alpha   90.00
_cell.angle_beta   90.00
_cell.angle_gamma   90.00
#
_symmetry.space_group_name_H-M   'P 1'
#
loop_
_entity.id
_entity.type
_entity.pdbx_description
1 polymer ?
#
loop_
_entity_poly.entity_id
_entity_poly.type
_entity_poly.pdbx_seq_one_letter_code
_entity_poly.pdbx_strand_id
1 'polypeptide(L)'
;MARGGIVAVGLIRYERVTLVSQMDSTLSYITDQLKALTSIASPTGYTRAATDYLMETLRDMGFGPERSNKGNVLVELGGEGEPLVLASHVDTLGAMVRSIKDNGRLRPTTLGGHQWSTADGENCTVYTRDGNVYTGVVLNTEPSAHVADE
;
A
#
# COMPACT_ATOMS: atom_id res chain seq x y z
N MET A 1 22.02 -28.28 -17.56
CA MET A 1 22.14 -28.92 -16.22
C MET A 1 22.07 -27.80 -15.18
N ALA A 2 20.92 -27.58 -14.63
CA ALA A 2 20.71 -26.59 -13.57
C ALA A 2 21.15 -27.20 -12.25
N ARG A 3 22.02 -26.54 -11.54
CA ARG A 3 22.47 -26.97 -10.20
C ARG A 3 21.70 -26.12 -9.15
N GLY A 4 20.93 -26.81 -8.34
CA GLY A 4 20.17 -26.22 -7.25
C GLY A 4 21.08 -25.66 -6.16
N GLY A 5 20.96 -24.36 -5.86
CA GLY A 5 21.64 -23.70 -4.75
C GLY A 5 20.70 -23.54 -3.57
N ILE A 6 20.95 -24.33 -2.55
CA ILE A 6 20.34 -24.13 -1.22
C ILE A 6 20.96 -22.86 -0.66
N VAL A 7 20.15 -21.86 -0.31
CA VAL A 7 20.60 -20.80 0.61
C VAL A 7 20.84 -21.49 1.94
N ALA A 8 22.07 -21.90 2.19
CA ALA A 8 22.50 -22.33 3.51
C ALA A 8 22.40 -21.09 4.41
N VAL A 9 21.37 -20.99 5.24
CA VAL A 9 21.40 -20.16 6.43
C VAL A 9 22.50 -20.74 7.30
N GLY A 10 23.71 -20.22 7.15
CA GLY A 10 24.80 -20.55 8.04
C GLY A 10 24.37 -20.18 9.45
N LEU A 11 24.33 -21.16 10.34
CA LEU A 11 24.25 -20.93 11.77
C LEU A 11 25.53 -20.21 12.23
N ILE A 12 25.55 -18.90 12.01
CA ILE A 12 26.57 -18.05 12.62
C ILE A 12 26.18 -17.92 14.09
N ARG A 13 27.07 -18.27 14.99
CA ARG A 13 26.93 -17.95 16.41
C ARG A 13 26.98 -16.43 16.55
N TYR A 14 25.81 -15.78 16.51
CA TYR A 14 25.69 -14.38 16.86
C TYR A 14 25.70 -14.25 18.39
N GLU A 15 26.57 -13.40 18.90
CA GLU A 15 26.45 -12.95 20.28
C GLU A 15 25.09 -12.23 20.43
N ARG A 16 24.42 -12.41 21.57
CA ARG A 16 23.06 -11.88 21.83
C ARG A 16 22.90 -10.38 21.50
N VAL A 17 23.95 -9.60 21.70
CA VAL A 17 24.01 -8.16 21.45
C VAL A 17 23.85 -7.87 19.94
N THR A 18 24.47 -8.65 19.07
CA THR A 18 24.42 -8.49 17.62
C THR A 18 23.01 -8.80 17.09
N LEU A 19 22.36 -9.83 17.63
CA LEU A 19 20.98 -10.18 17.25
C LEU A 19 19.97 -9.09 17.63
N VAL A 20 20.07 -8.53 18.83
CA VAL A 20 19.17 -7.46 19.29
C VAL A 20 19.33 -6.20 18.41
N SER A 21 20.55 -5.75 18.17
CA SER A 21 20.79 -4.58 17.32
C SER A 21 20.33 -4.79 15.88
N GLN A 22 20.45 -6.01 15.36
CA GLN A 22 20.00 -6.35 14.03
C GLN A 22 18.45 -6.43 13.96
N MET A 23 17.81 -6.91 15.01
CA MET A 23 16.34 -6.87 15.14
C MET A 23 15.84 -5.44 15.22
N ASP A 24 16.47 -4.58 16.02
CA ASP A 24 16.06 -3.17 16.16
C ASP A 24 16.18 -2.41 14.84
N SER A 25 17.27 -2.62 14.08
CA SER A 25 17.44 -2.01 12.76
C SER A 25 16.41 -2.52 11.74
N THR A 26 16.09 -3.80 11.77
CA THR A 26 15.07 -4.40 10.90
C THR A 26 13.68 -3.87 11.24
N LEU A 27 13.34 -3.78 12.52
CA LEU A 27 12.06 -3.22 12.97
C LEU A 27 11.92 -1.75 12.60
N SER A 28 12.98 -0.96 12.76
CA SER A 28 12.99 0.44 12.32
C SER A 28 12.74 0.53 10.82
N TYR A 29 13.48 -0.24 10.03
CA TYR A 29 13.29 -0.27 8.57
C TYR A 29 11.86 -0.63 8.17
N ILE A 30 11.30 -1.71 8.75
CA ILE A 30 9.92 -2.14 8.48
C ILE A 30 8.93 -1.03 8.83
N THR A 31 9.12 -0.39 9.99
CA THR A 31 8.26 0.69 10.45
C THR A 31 8.33 1.90 9.53
N ASP A 32 9.51 2.27 9.08
CA ASP A 32 9.70 3.40 8.17
C ASP A 32 9.12 3.12 6.78
N GLN A 33 9.30 1.90 6.25
CA GLN A 33 8.67 1.48 5.00
C GLN A 33 7.14 1.45 5.09
N LEU A 34 6.60 0.97 6.22
CA LEU A 34 5.16 0.97 6.46
C LEU A 34 4.60 2.40 6.47
N LYS A 35 5.24 3.32 7.20
CA LYS A 35 4.84 4.73 7.23
C LYS A 35 4.93 5.37 5.85
N ALA A 36 6.00 5.14 5.10
CA ALA A 36 6.18 5.67 3.77
C ALA A 36 5.08 5.19 2.82
N LEU A 37 4.85 3.88 2.74
CA LEU A 37 3.84 3.29 1.86
C LEU A 37 2.41 3.71 2.25
N THR A 38 2.08 3.75 3.53
CA THR A 38 0.74 4.16 3.97
C THR A 38 0.48 5.66 3.83
N SER A 39 1.53 6.47 3.67
CA SER A 39 1.42 7.91 3.38
C SER A 39 1.17 8.20 1.89
N ILE A 40 1.36 7.22 1.01
CA ILE A 40 1.11 7.36 -0.42
C ILE A 40 -0.32 6.91 -0.73
N ALA A 41 -1.12 7.80 -1.30
CA ALA A 41 -2.47 7.43 -1.76
C ALA A 41 -2.38 6.35 -2.84
N SER A 42 -2.97 5.19 -2.56
CA SER A 42 -2.87 4.01 -3.42
C SER A 42 -4.18 3.21 -3.51
N PRO A 43 -5.36 3.84 -3.67
CA PRO A 43 -6.57 3.05 -3.88
C PRO A 43 -6.47 2.27 -5.19
N THR A 44 -7.15 1.13 -5.28
CA THR A 44 -7.16 0.26 -6.46
C THR A 44 -7.44 1.07 -7.73
N GLY A 45 -6.55 0.94 -8.71
CA GLY A 45 -6.57 1.75 -9.95
C GLY A 45 -5.82 3.09 -9.89
N TYR A 46 -5.36 3.52 -8.71
CA TYR A 46 -4.55 4.72 -8.51
C TYR A 46 -3.25 4.41 -7.77
N THR A 47 -2.58 3.32 -8.14
CA THR A 47 -1.43 2.76 -7.42
C THR A 47 -0.08 3.22 -7.96
N ARG A 48 -0.05 4.09 -8.96
CA ARG A 48 1.17 4.46 -9.69
C ARG A 48 2.26 5.00 -8.77
N ALA A 49 1.91 5.94 -7.90
CA ALA A 49 2.89 6.56 -6.99
C ALA A 49 3.49 5.55 -6.00
N ALA A 50 2.66 4.64 -5.45
CA ALA A 50 3.16 3.59 -4.55
C ALA A 50 4.07 2.60 -5.28
N THR A 51 3.72 2.22 -6.51
CA THR A 51 4.59 1.32 -7.30
C THR A 51 5.85 2.01 -7.80
N ASP A 52 5.84 3.32 -8.06
CA ASP A 52 7.05 4.10 -8.37
C ASP A 52 8.00 4.13 -7.16
N TYR A 53 7.47 4.38 -5.96
CA TYR A 53 8.21 4.30 -4.70
C TYR A 53 8.87 2.92 -4.51
N LEU A 54 8.12 1.83 -4.72
CA LEU A 54 8.67 0.48 -4.63
C LEU A 54 9.77 0.22 -5.66
N MET A 55 9.57 0.66 -6.89
CA MET A 55 10.59 0.53 -7.96
C MET A 55 11.89 1.22 -7.60
N GLU A 56 11.80 2.42 -7.01
CA GLU A 56 12.97 3.18 -6.55
C GLU A 56 13.64 2.50 -5.37
N THR A 57 12.89 2.16 -4.33
CA THR A 57 13.40 1.46 -3.15
C THR A 57 14.12 0.17 -3.50
N LEU A 58 13.56 -0.63 -4.41
CA LEU A 58 14.20 -1.88 -4.83
C LEU A 58 15.47 -1.65 -5.66
N ARG A 59 15.53 -0.58 -6.47
CA ARG A 59 16.76 -0.20 -7.18
C ARG A 59 17.85 0.25 -6.22
N ASP A 60 17.50 1.03 -5.19
CA ASP A 60 18.45 1.48 -4.16
C ASP A 60 19.02 0.31 -3.36
N MET A 61 18.26 -0.79 -3.23
CA MET A 61 18.75 -2.05 -2.68
C MET A 61 19.63 -2.86 -3.65
N GLY A 62 19.80 -2.41 -4.88
CA GLY A 62 20.62 -3.10 -5.91
C GLY A 62 19.86 -4.13 -6.74
N PHE A 63 18.54 -4.20 -6.65
CA PHE A 63 17.73 -5.09 -7.47
C PHE A 63 17.33 -4.44 -8.81
N GLY A 64 16.90 -5.28 -9.76
CA GLY A 64 16.38 -4.88 -11.07
C GLY A 64 14.85 -5.03 -11.15
N PRO A 65 14.05 -4.19 -10.49
CA PRO A 65 12.61 -4.34 -10.54
C PRO A 65 12.05 -3.99 -11.92
N GLU A 66 11.06 -4.74 -12.35
CA GLU A 66 10.32 -4.53 -13.59
C GLU A 66 8.85 -4.23 -13.31
N ARG A 67 8.21 -3.46 -14.19
CA ARG A 67 6.78 -3.19 -14.09
C ARG A 67 6.03 -3.91 -15.21
N SER A 68 5.05 -4.71 -14.84
CA SER A 68 4.17 -5.36 -15.79
C SER A 68 3.19 -4.37 -16.45
N ASN A 69 2.55 -4.80 -17.54
CA ASN A 69 1.50 -4.01 -18.23
C ASN A 69 0.30 -3.65 -17.31
N LYS A 70 0.08 -4.42 -16.24
CA LYS A 70 -0.98 -4.17 -15.25
C LYS A 70 -0.51 -3.32 -14.07
N GLY A 71 0.76 -2.90 -14.05
CA GLY A 71 1.33 -2.06 -13.01
C GLY A 71 1.92 -2.83 -11.83
N ASN A 72 1.95 -4.16 -11.85
CA ASN A 72 2.61 -4.94 -10.79
C ASN A 72 4.12 -4.70 -10.85
N VAL A 73 4.76 -4.63 -9.70
CA VAL A 73 6.22 -4.60 -9.57
C VAL A 73 6.70 -6.03 -9.36
N LEU A 74 7.62 -6.46 -10.19
CA LEU A 74 8.24 -7.78 -10.18
C LEU A 74 9.73 -7.60 -9.92
N VAL A 75 10.32 -8.45 -9.11
CA VAL A 75 11.76 -8.49 -8.86
C VAL A 75 12.21 -9.94 -8.73
N GLU A 76 13.26 -10.28 -9.42
CA GLU A 76 13.92 -11.57 -9.28
C GLU A 76 15.02 -11.47 -8.23
N LEU A 77 14.91 -12.29 -7.19
CA LEU A 77 15.91 -12.35 -6.11
C LEU A 77 17.02 -13.34 -6.39
N GLY A 78 16.94 -14.07 -7.52
CA GLY A 78 17.87 -15.12 -7.87
C GLY A 78 17.61 -16.43 -7.12
N GLY A 79 18.59 -17.32 -7.17
CA GLY A 79 18.49 -18.65 -6.59
C GLY A 79 18.47 -19.74 -7.66
N GLU A 80 18.43 -20.99 -7.19
CA GLU A 80 18.36 -22.17 -8.06
C GLU A 80 17.32 -23.13 -7.50
N GLY A 81 16.67 -23.92 -8.35
CA GLY A 81 15.65 -24.90 -7.97
C GLY A 81 14.26 -24.52 -8.45
N GLU A 82 13.24 -25.09 -7.82
CA GLU A 82 11.86 -24.76 -8.12
C GLU A 82 11.54 -23.32 -7.75
N PRO A 83 10.88 -22.54 -8.62
CA PRO A 83 10.60 -21.14 -8.37
C PRO A 83 9.63 -20.98 -7.19
N LEU A 84 9.97 -20.08 -6.26
CA LEU A 84 9.12 -19.63 -5.18
C LEU A 84 8.69 -18.18 -5.45
N VAL A 85 7.39 -17.93 -5.43
CA VAL A 85 6.83 -16.59 -5.58
C VAL A 85 6.34 -16.07 -4.23
N LEU A 86 6.87 -14.92 -3.80
CA LEU A 86 6.34 -14.14 -2.70
C LEU A 86 5.47 -13.04 -3.29
N ALA A 87 4.19 -13.01 -2.93
CA ALA A 87 3.24 -12.04 -3.44
C ALA A 87 2.66 -11.20 -2.29
N SER A 88 2.57 -9.90 -2.53
CA SER A 88 1.95 -8.93 -1.61
C SER A 88 1.25 -7.85 -2.44
N HIS A 89 0.50 -6.96 -1.77
CA HIS A 89 -0.17 -5.85 -2.44
C HIS A 89 0.07 -4.52 -1.73
N VAL A 90 0.00 -3.43 -2.48
CA VAL A 90 0.16 -2.05 -2.00
C VAL A 90 -1.07 -1.19 -2.24
N ASP A 91 -2.08 -1.75 -2.90
CA ASP A 91 -3.34 -1.04 -3.04
C ASP A 91 -4.10 -1.02 -1.72
N THR A 92 -4.72 0.12 -1.47
CA THR A 92 -5.47 0.39 -0.25
C THR A 92 -6.96 0.51 -0.55
N LEU A 93 -7.75 0.50 0.50
CA LEU A 93 -9.14 0.92 0.43
C LEU A 93 -9.22 2.39 0.03
N GLY A 94 -10.29 2.76 -0.65
CA GLY A 94 -10.51 4.12 -1.07
C GLY A 94 -11.88 4.32 -1.71
N ALA A 95 -12.02 5.43 -2.41
CA ALA A 95 -13.25 5.77 -3.09
C ALA A 95 -12.98 6.50 -4.40
N MET A 96 -13.93 6.39 -5.33
CA MET A 96 -13.93 7.15 -6.56
C MET A 96 -15.18 8.04 -6.61
N VAL A 97 -15.01 9.30 -7.00
CA VAL A 97 -16.14 10.22 -7.18
C VAL A 97 -17.02 9.73 -8.33
N ARG A 98 -18.26 9.37 -8.02
CA ARG A 98 -19.26 8.93 -8.98
C ARG A 98 -20.01 10.11 -9.60
N SER A 99 -20.34 11.11 -8.79
CA SER A 99 -21.02 12.32 -9.24
C SER A 99 -20.80 13.49 -8.27
N ILE A 100 -21.00 14.68 -8.78
CA ILE A 100 -21.09 15.91 -8.00
C ILE A 100 -22.56 16.30 -7.96
N LYS A 101 -23.09 16.52 -6.75
CA LYS A 101 -24.49 16.94 -6.55
C LYS A 101 -24.63 18.44 -6.77
N ASP A 102 -25.85 18.92 -7.00
CA ASP A 102 -26.16 20.36 -7.24
C ASP A 102 -25.72 21.27 -6.06
N ASN A 103 -25.68 20.73 -4.86
CA ASN A 103 -25.17 21.42 -3.66
C ASN A 103 -23.65 21.35 -3.50
N GLY A 104 -22.91 20.87 -4.50
CA GLY A 104 -21.46 20.75 -4.48
C GLY A 104 -20.91 19.53 -3.72
N ARG A 105 -21.75 18.73 -3.06
CA ARG A 105 -21.30 17.53 -2.37
C ARG A 105 -20.90 16.44 -3.36
N LEU A 106 -19.82 15.74 -3.06
CA LEU A 106 -19.38 14.59 -3.84
C LEU A 106 -20.17 13.34 -3.42
N ARG A 107 -20.58 12.53 -4.41
CA ARG A 107 -21.11 11.19 -4.18
C ARG A 107 -20.05 10.19 -4.60
N PRO A 108 -19.37 9.52 -3.64
CA PRO A 108 -18.38 8.53 -3.96
C PRO A 108 -18.98 7.14 -4.17
N THR A 109 -18.17 6.25 -4.76
CA THR A 109 -18.35 4.80 -4.75
C THR A 109 -17.12 4.17 -4.16
N THR A 110 -17.27 3.05 -3.43
CA THR A 110 -16.17 2.34 -2.78
C THR A 110 -15.20 1.74 -3.81
N LEU A 111 -13.92 1.78 -3.49
CA LEU A 111 -12.86 0.99 -4.09
C LEU A 111 -12.36 0.03 -3.00
N GLY A 112 -12.61 -1.27 -3.19
CA GLY A 112 -12.39 -2.29 -2.18
C GLY A 112 -13.63 -2.53 -1.29
N GLY A 113 -13.50 -3.48 -0.36
CA GLY A 113 -14.61 -3.99 0.45
C GLY A 113 -14.69 -3.34 1.83
N HIS A 114 -15.08 -2.07 1.91
CA HIS A 114 -15.32 -1.40 3.20
C HIS A 114 -16.73 -0.88 3.32
N GLN A 115 -17.17 -0.68 4.55
CA GLN A 115 -18.46 -0.08 4.87
C GLN A 115 -18.29 1.44 5.07
N TRP A 116 -19.21 2.26 4.53
CA TRP A 116 -19.15 3.72 4.69
C TRP A 116 -19.27 4.17 6.15
N SER A 117 -19.95 3.38 6.98
CA SER A 117 -20.06 3.64 8.42
C SER A 117 -18.71 3.66 9.16
N THR A 118 -17.70 2.98 8.61
CA THR A 118 -16.35 2.99 9.20
C THR A 118 -15.53 4.24 8.82
N ALA A 119 -16.02 5.02 7.86
CA ALA A 119 -15.36 6.23 7.38
C ALA A 119 -16.15 7.50 7.74
N ASP A 120 -17.28 7.38 8.43
CA ASP A 120 -18.10 8.53 8.80
C ASP A 120 -17.35 9.45 9.79
N GLY A 121 -17.26 10.72 9.46
CA GLY A 121 -16.48 11.70 10.21
C GLY A 121 -14.99 11.76 9.87
N GLU A 122 -14.48 10.84 9.05
CA GLU A 122 -13.07 10.81 8.69
C GLU A 122 -12.70 11.84 7.61
N ASN A 123 -11.50 12.38 7.75
CA ASN A 123 -10.94 13.25 6.73
C ASN A 123 -10.56 12.45 5.48
N CYS A 124 -10.82 13.03 4.33
CA CYS A 124 -10.43 12.45 3.05
C CYS A 124 -9.67 13.45 2.18
N THR A 125 -8.84 12.91 1.31
CA THR A 125 -8.13 13.68 0.28
C THR A 125 -8.70 13.30 -1.08
N VAL A 126 -9.10 14.31 -1.86
CA VAL A 126 -9.66 14.14 -3.20
C VAL A 126 -8.61 14.59 -4.22
N TYR A 127 -8.19 13.66 -5.05
CA TYR A 127 -7.27 13.91 -6.17
C TYR A 127 -8.08 14.06 -7.47
N THR A 128 -7.84 15.13 -8.20
CA THR A 128 -8.50 15.38 -9.48
C THR A 128 -7.63 14.93 -10.65
N ARG A 129 -8.21 14.80 -11.82
CA ARG A 129 -7.47 14.38 -13.03
C ARG A 129 -6.47 15.41 -13.54
N ASP A 130 -6.70 16.68 -13.23
CA ASP A 130 -5.85 17.83 -13.55
C ASP A 130 -4.78 18.10 -12.46
N GLY A 131 -4.66 17.19 -11.47
CA GLY A 131 -3.61 17.22 -10.45
C GLY A 131 -3.92 18.10 -9.24
N ASN A 132 -5.11 18.70 -9.14
CA ASN A 132 -5.50 19.43 -7.95
C ASN A 132 -5.83 18.47 -6.80
N VAL A 133 -5.58 18.94 -5.58
CA VAL A 133 -5.80 18.19 -4.35
C VAL A 133 -6.71 18.99 -3.43
N TYR A 134 -7.77 18.37 -2.97
CA TYR A 134 -8.73 18.95 -2.03
C TYR A 134 -8.83 18.09 -0.78
N THR A 135 -9.13 18.71 0.34
CA THR A 135 -9.48 18.00 1.58
C THR A 135 -10.98 18.07 1.80
N GLY A 136 -11.52 17.04 2.41
CA GLY A 136 -12.93 16.96 2.73
C GLY A 136 -13.16 16.04 3.93
N VAL A 137 -14.42 15.92 4.32
CA VAL A 137 -14.87 15.00 5.37
C VAL A 137 -15.91 14.06 4.76
N VAL A 138 -15.80 12.78 5.07
CA VAL A 138 -16.83 11.80 4.74
C VAL A 138 -17.97 11.97 5.73
N LEU A 139 -19.17 12.23 5.22
CA LEU A 139 -20.35 12.39 6.06
C LEU A 139 -21.45 11.44 5.57
N ASN A 140 -22.06 10.75 6.51
CA ASN A 140 -23.30 10.03 6.25
C ASN A 140 -24.42 11.04 5.89
N THR A 141 -25.29 10.66 4.94
CA THR A 141 -26.45 11.50 4.59
C THR A 141 -27.59 11.36 5.57
N GLU A 142 -27.55 10.34 6.40
CA GLU A 142 -28.50 10.07 7.49
C GLU A 142 -27.73 10.02 8.81
N PRO A 143 -27.36 11.19 9.37
CA PRO A 143 -26.56 11.21 10.58
C PRO A 143 -27.40 10.90 11.79
N SER A 144 -26.98 9.91 12.52
CA SER A 144 -27.27 9.65 13.90
C SER A 144 -28.55 8.91 14.30
N ALA A 145 -28.45 8.30 15.46
CA ALA A 145 -29.46 7.57 16.21
C ALA A 145 -30.77 8.33 16.50
N HIS A 146 -30.85 9.62 16.15
CA HIS A 146 -32.04 10.45 16.35
C HIS A 146 -32.91 10.61 15.11
N VAL A 147 -32.49 10.08 13.95
CA VAL A 147 -33.24 10.19 12.67
C VAL A 147 -33.74 8.83 12.19
N ALA A 148 -33.39 7.74 12.88
CA ALA A 148 -33.75 6.38 12.49
C ALA A 148 -35.19 5.97 12.83
N ASP A 149 -35.98 6.87 13.41
CA ASP A 149 -37.36 6.57 13.89
C ASP A 149 -38.47 7.27 13.09
N GLU A 150 -38.18 7.75 11.84
CA GLU A 150 -39.22 8.24 10.94
C GLU A 150 -39.41 7.37 9.70
#